data_87d1c27db6c4075f7c99dad0efa43fa4
#
_entry.id   87d1c27db6c4075f7c99dad0efa43fa4
#
_cell.length_a   1.000
_cell.length_b   1.000
_cell.length_c   1.000
_cell.angle_alpha   90.00
_cell.angle_beta   90.00
_cell.angle_gamma   90.00
#
_symmetry.space_group_name_H-M   'P 1'
#
loop_
_entity.id
_entity.type
_entity.pdbx_description
1 polymer ?
#
loop_
_entity_poly.entity_id
_entity_poly.type
_entity_poly.pdbx_seq_one_letter_code
_entity_poly.pdbx_strand_id
1 'polypeptide(L)'
;AENRQARYEYEILETLETGLELLGTEVKSIRAGKVNLKDGFCLIKKDQIQLHNVHISPHNHAGKFFNHEPLRIKKLLAHRKEIEKLKISIDRKGLTLIPLSLYLKGSWIKLKIGVGKGRKLHDKRDREKVNDSKRDVANALKRF
;
A
#
# COMPACT_ATOMS: atom_id res chain seq x y z
N ALA A 1 6.60 -5.94 -0.81
CA ALA A 1 5.34 -6.18 -1.54
C ALA A 1 4.92 -4.92 -2.29
N GLU A 2 4.32 -5.09 -3.43
CA GLU A 2 3.83 -4.02 -4.27
C GLU A 2 2.32 -4.16 -4.49
N ASN A 3 1.63 -3.02 -4.58
CA ASN A 3 0.20 -2.98 -4.89
C ASN A 3 -0.01 -2.48 -6.33
N ARG A 4 0.15 -3.37 -7.28
CA ARG A 4 0.01 -3.05 -8.71
C ARG A 4 -1.42 -2.64 -9.08
N GLN A 5 -2.41 -3.28 -8.47
CA GLN A 5 -3.82 -2.98 -8.70
C GLN A 5 -4.18 -1.54 -8.32
N ALA A 6 -3.60 -1.02 -7.24
CA ALA A 6 -3.85 0.36 -6.81
C ALA A 6 -3.40 1.36 -7.88
N ARG A 7 -2.26 1.14 -8.50
CA ARG A 7 -1.76 2.03 -9.56
C ARG A 7 -2.59 1.96 -10.84
N TYR A 8 -3.28 0.86 -11.05
CA TYR A 8 -4.21 0.68 -12.15
C TYR A 8 -5.56 1.37 -11.88
N GLU A 9 -6.08 1.23 -10.66
CA GLU A 9 -7.41 1.75 -10.29
C GLU A 9 -7.41 3.22 -9.91
N TYR A 10 -6.25 3.76 -9.49
CA TYR A 10 -6.13 5.12 -8.98
C TYR A 10 -5.03 5.90 -9.69
N GLU A 11 -5.30 7.18 -9.92
CA GLU A 11 -4.27 8.14 -10.26
C GLU A 11 -3.61 8.60 -8.96
N ILE A 12 -2.33 8.31 -8.79
CA ILE A 12 -1.58 8.65 -7.58
C ILE A 12 -1.04 10.08 -7.69
N LEU A 13 -1.55 10.97 -6.83
CA LEU A 13 -1.21 12.39 -6.85
C LEU A 13 -0.03 12.72 -5.92
N GLU A 14 0.03 12.08 -4.76
CA GLU A 14 1.08 12.27 -3.77
C GLU A 14 1.43 10.94 -3.12
N THR A 15 2.64 10.83 -2.60
CA THR A 15 3.07 9.65 -1.82
C THR A 15 3.70 10.09 -0.50
N LEU A 16 3.62 9.22 0.50
CA LEU A 16 4.22 9.42 1.81
C LEU A 16 4.79 8.10 2.32
N GLU A 17 6.01 8.13 2.83
CA GLU A 17 6.59 6.98 3.52
C GLU A 17 6.18 7.01 4.99
N THR A 18 5.63 5.90 5.47
CA THR A 18 5.18 5.77 6.87
C THR A 18 5.87 4.60 7.55
N GLY A 19 5.94 4.65 8.88
CA GLY A 19 6.24 3.48 9.69
C GLY A 19 4.97 2.68 9.97
N LEU A 20 5.13 1.49 10.55
CA LEU A 20 4.01 0.64 10.95
C LEU A 20 4.21 0.14 12.37
N GLU A 21 3.13 0.13 13.12
CA GLU A 21 3.08 -0.52 14.42
C GLU A 21 2.68 -1.99 14.22
N LEU A 22 3.63 -2.91 14.36
CA LEU A 22 3.47 -4.32 14.04
C LEU A 22 3.73 -5.21 15.23
N LEU A 23 3.07 -6.37 15.24
CA LEU A 23 3.35 -7.46 16.17
C LEU A 23 4.57 -8.25 15.65
N GLY A 24 5.28 -8.96 16.55
CA GLY A 24 6.46 -9.73 16.18
C GLY A 24 6.21 -10.77 15.10
N THR A 25 5.08 -11.48 15.16
CA THR A 25 4.71 -12.46 14.15
C THR A 25 4.39 -11.83 12.79
N GLU A 26 3.83 -10.62 12.79
CA GLU A 26 3.61 -9.86 11.55
C GLU A 26 4.93 -9.48 10.89
N VAL A 27 5.89 -9.02 11.68
CA VAL A 27 7.24 -8.68 11.17
C VAL A 27 7.90 -9.90 10.52
N LYS A 28 7.83 -11.06 11.16
CA LYS A 28 8.40 -12.29 10.62
C LYS A 28 7.75 -12.71 9.30
N SER A 29 6.42 -12.61 9.21
CA SER A 29 5.68 -12.94 8.00
C SER A 29 6.00 -11.97 6.85
N ILE A 30 6.10 -10.69 7.14
CA ILE A 30 6.47 -9.66 6.15
C ILE A 30 7.88 -9.92 5.61
N ARG A 31 8.84 -10.23 6.48
CA ARG A 31 10.20 -10.56 6.07
C ARG A 31 10.28 -11.82 5.20
N ALA A 32 9.35 -12.75 5.41
CA ALA A 32 9.23 -13.95 4.59
C ALA A 32 8.44 -13.72 3.28
N GLY A 33 8.01 -12.48 3.01
CA GLY A 33 7.25 -12.14 1.82
C GLY A 33 5.80 -12.58 1.84
N LYS A 34 5.26 -12.91 3.02
CA LYS A 34 3.89 -13.43 3.18
C LYS A 34 2.90 -12.32 3.53
N VAL A 35 2.81 -11.33 2.68
CA VAL A 35 1.92 -10.18 2.84
C VAL A 35 1.31 -9.82 1.49
N ASN A 36 0.04 -9.43 1.50
CA ASN A 36 -0.68 -9.03 0.29
C ASN A 36 -1.35 -7.67 0.54
N LEU A 37 -0.97 -6.67 -0.26
CA LEU A 37 -1.51 -5.31 -0.20
C LEU A 37 -2.78 -5.14 -1.05
N LYS A 38 -3.11 -6.11 -1.90
CA LYS A 38 -4.30 -6.04 -2.76
C LYS A 38 -5.55 -5.81 -1.91
N ASP A 39 -6.41 -4.90 -2.35
CA ASP A 39 -7.64 -4.50 -1.67
C ASP A 39 -7.43 -3.79 -0.32
N GLY A 40 -6.18 -3.50 0.03
CA GLY A 40 -5.87 -2.69 1.20
C GLY A 40 -6.26 -1.23 1.02
N PHE A 41 -6.59 -0.58 2.11
CA PHE A 41 -6.89 0.86 2.11
C PHE A 41 -6.53 1.47 3.45
N CYS A 42 -6.38 2.80 3.45
CA CYS A 42 -6.05 3.54 4.66
C CYS A 42 -7.18 4.50 5.01
N LEU A 43 -7.43 4.64 6.30
CA LEU A 43 -8.39 5.60 6.85
C LEU A 43 -7.71 6.48 7.89
N ILE A 44 -8.10 7.75 7.97
CA ILE A 44 -7.66 8.65 9.05
C ILE A 44 -8.79 8.77 10.05
N LYS A 45 -8.53 8.32 11.29
CA LYS A 45 -9.46 8.43 12.40
C LYS A 45 -8.74 9.04 13.61
N LYS A 46 -9.29 10.09 14.20
CA LYS A 46 -8.73 10.74 15.39
C LYS A 46 -7.24 11.05 15.26
N ASP A 47 -6.86 11.66 14.14
CA ASP A 47 -5.47 12.02 13.82
C ASP A 47 -4.50 10.84 13.73
N GLN A 48 -5.03 9.64 13.47
CA GLN A 48 -4.25 8.43 13.24
C GLN A 48 -4.58 7.86 11.86
N ILE A 49 -3.56 7.34 11.19
CA ILE A 49 -3.75 6.62 9.93
C ILE A 49 -3.85 5.13 10.27
N GLN A 50 -4.92 4.49 9.82
CA GLN A 50 -5.15 3.06 10.00
C GLN A 50 -5.04 2.34 8.67
N LEU A 51 -4.34 1.22 8.65
CA LEU A 51 -4.23 0.33 7.49
C LEU A 51 -5.22 -0.81 7.65
N HIS A 52 -6.14 -0.92 6.69
CA HIS A 52 -7.22 -1.92 6.68
C HIS A 52 -7.06 -2.89 5.53
N ASN A 53 -7.54 -4.10 5.74
CA ASN A 53 -7.69 -5.14 4.71
C ASN A 53 -6.39 -5.56 4.03
N VAL A 54 -5.27 -5.45 4.72
CA VAL A 54 -3.98 -5.98 4.27
C VAL A 54 -3.74 -7.31 4.96
N HIS A 55 -3.67 -8.37 4.18
CA HIS A 55 -3.48 -9.72 4.68
C HIS A 55 -2.00 -10.00 4.97
N ILE A 56 -1.70 -10.31 6.22
CA ILE A 56 -0.39 -10.80 6.65
C ILE A 56 -0.57 -12.22 7.14
N SER A 57 -0.01 -13.18 6.43
CA SER A 57 -0.18 -14.60 6.75
C SER A 57 0.30 -14.92 8.15
N PRO A 58 -0.34 -15.86 8.86
CA PRO A 58 0.15 -16.34 10.15
C PRO A 58 1.56 -16.91 10.01
N HIS A 59 2.38 -16.71 11.04
CA HIS A 59 3.74 -17.24 11.06
C HIS A 59 3.69 -18.75 11.44
N ASN A 60 4.25 -19.59 10.58
CA ASN A 60 4.13 -21.06 10.70
C ASN A 60 4.65 -21.65 12.03
N HIS A 61 5.63 -21.01 12.65
CA HIS A 61 6.28 -21.52 13.87
C HIS A 61 5.76 -20.92 15.17
N ALA A 62 4.83 -19.96 15.11
CA ALA A 62 4.33 -19.26 16.29
C ALA A 62 3.21 -20.00 17.02
N GLY A 63 2.52 -20.96 16.37
CA GLY A 63 1.38 -21.64 16.92
C GLY A 63 0.12 -20.77 16.95
N LYS A 64 -1.01 -21.41 17.31
CA LYS A 64 -2.34 -20.78 17.21
C LYS A 64 -2.56 -19.64 18.21
N PHE A 65 -1.99 -19.75 19.42
CA PHE A 65 -2.23 -18.78 20.49
C PHE A 65 -1.30 -17.57 20.45
N PHE A 66 -0.18 -17.67 19.78
CA PHE A 66 0.83 -16.61 19.73
C PHE A 66 0.89 -15.92 18.37
N ASN A 67 -0.03 -16.27 17.47
CA ASN A 67 -0.09 -15.69 16.15
C ASN A 67 -1.03 -14.48 16.11
N HIS A 68 -0.86 -13.66 15.09
CA HIS A 68 -1.70 -12.50 14.86
C HIS A 68 -2.93 -12.86 14.03
N GLU A 69 -3.96 -12.01 14.11
CA GLU A 69 -5.09 -12.05 13.18
C GLU A 69 -4.62 -11.57 11.80
N PRO A 70 -4.82 -12.35 10.71
CA PRO A 70 -4.30 -11.99 9.39
C PRO A 70 -4.72 -10.62 8.86
N LEU A 71 -5.92 -10.16 9.17
CA LEU A 71 -6.46 -8.88 8.73
C LEU A 71 -6.52 -7.82 9.83
N ARG A 72 -5.70 -7.97 10.87
CA ARG A 72 -5.65 -7.00 11.97
C ARG A 72 -5.43 -5.58 11.44
N ILE A 73 -6.20 -4.63 11.94
CA ILE A 73 -6.01 -3.21 11.61
C ILE A 73 -4.69 -2.74 12.21
N LYS A 74 -3.82 -2.14 11.39
CA LYS A 74 -2.51 -1.66 11.82
C LYS A 74 -2.50 -0.14 11.81
N LYS A 75 -1.79 0.43 12.79
CA LYS A 75 -1.58 1.86 12.87
C LYS A 75 -0.34 2.23 12.06
N LEU A 76 -0.45 3.23 11.21
CA LEU A 76 0.69 3.79 10.50
C LEU A 76 1.28 4.95 11.31
N LEU A 77 2.60 5.05 11.27
CA LEU A 77 3.34 6.06 12.01
C LEU A 77 3.82 7.15 11.06
N ALA A 78 3.31 8.36 11.26
CA ALA A 78 3.68 9.54 10.48
C ALA A 78 3.65 10.75 11.40
N HIS A 79 4.31 11.83 10.98
CA HIS A 79 4.29 13.08 11.74
C HIS A 79 2.88 13.69 11.71
N ARG A 80 2.48 14.30 12.82
CA ARG A 80 1.15 14.92 12.95
C ARG A 80 0.86 15.93 11.83
N LYS A 81 1.87 16.72 11.44
CA LYS A 81 1.73 17.69 10.36
C LYS A 81 1.44 17.03 9.01
N GLU A 82 2.05 15.87 8.76
CA GLU A 82 1.82 15.07 7.55
C GLU A 82 0.40 14.53 7.53
N ILE A 83 -0.07 14.02 8.67
CA ILE A 83 -1.44 13.48 8.81
C ILE A 83 -2.47 14.58 8.58
N GLU A 84 -2.28 15.75 9.17
CA GLU A 84 -3.17 16.90 9.01
C GLU A 84 -3.24 17.35 7.54
N LYS A 85 -2.11 17.41 6.86
CA LYS A 85 -2.04 17.77 5.45
C LYS A 85 -2.79 16.78 4.56
N LEU A 86 -2.62 15.49 4.82
CA LEU A 86 -3.33 14.44 4.10
C LEU A 86 -4.84 14.52 4.33
N LYS A 87 -5.26 14.74 5.57
CA LYS A 87 -6.67 14.86 5.93
C LYS A 87 -7.34 16.00 5.18
N ILE A 88 -6.69 17.15 5.11
CA ILE A 88 -7.20 18.31 4.36
C ILE A 88 -7.34 17.97 2.87
N SER A 89 -6.33 17.35 2.27
CA SER A 89 -6.37 16.96 0.86
C SER A 89 -7.50 15.99 0.55
N ILE A 90 -7.71 15.01 1.40
CA ILE A 90 -8.76 13.99 1.24
C ILE A 90 -10.14 14.63 1.35
N ASP A 91 -10.37 15.45 2.39
CA ASP A 91 -11.66 16.06 2.66
C ASP A 91 -12.06 17.05 1.55
N ARG A 92 -11.10 17.84 1.05
CA ARG A 92 -11.37 18.85 0.02
C ARG A 92 -11.58 18.27 -1.36
N LYS A 93 -10.85 17.21 -1.73
CA LYS A 93 -10.81 16.71 -3.10
C LYS A 93 -11.48 15.35 -3.27
N GLY A 94 -12.02 14.77 -2.20
CA GLY A 94 -12.64 13.44 -2.27
C GLY A 94 -11.64 12.36 -2.65
N LEU A 95 -10.41 12.46 -2.17
CA LEU A 95 -9.35 11.53 -2.49
C LEU A 95 -9.32 10.35 -1.52
N THR A 96 -8.64 9.29 -1.89
CA THR A 96 -8.51 8.05 -1.11
C THR A 96 -7.04 7.80 -0.78
N LEU A 97 -6.79 7.30 0.43
CA LEU A 97 -5.46 6.82 0.83
C LEU A 97 -5.33 5.33 0.56
N ILE A 98 -4.26 4.95 -0.13
CA ILE A 98 -4.02 3.57 -0.53
C ILE A 98 -2.60 3.13 -0.22
N PRO A 99 -2.39 1.89 0.26
CA PRO A 99 -1.04 1.35 0.41
C PRO A 99 -0.48 1.00 -0.97
N LEU A 100 0.74 1.45 -1.25
CA LEU A 100 1.38 1.25 -2.55
C LEU A 100 2.49 0.21 -2.50
N SER A 101 3.37 0.29 -1.53
CA SER A 101 4.47 -0.65 -1.40
C SER A 101 4.93 -0.81 0.04
N LEU A 102 5.28 -2.03 0.39
CA LEU A 102 5.82 -2.40 1.69
C LEU A 102 7.25 -2.87 1.47
N TYR A 103 8.21 -2.30 2.17
CA TYR A 103 9.62 -2.57 1.95
C TYR A 103 10.45 -2.42 3.22
N LEU A 104 11.65 -2.98 3.16
CA LEU A 104 12.62 -2.85 4.24
C LEU A 104 13.54 -1.66 3.94
N LYS A 105 13.75 -0.81 4.94
CA LYS A 105 14.71 0.29 4.89
C LYS A 105 15.66 0.11 6.09
N GLY A 106 16.82 -0.48 5.82
CA GLY A 106 17.68 -0.98 6.89
C GLY A 106 16.98 -2.09 7.66
N SER A 107 16.87 -1.96 8.98
CA SER A 107 16.13 -2.90 9.83
C SER A 107 14.67 -2.55 10.01
N TRP A 108 14.20 -1.41 9.44
CA TRP A 108 12.83 -0.93 9.58
C TRP A 108 11.94 -1.40 8.44
N ILE A 109 10.70 -1.71 8.77
CA ILE A 109 9.65 -1.97 7.77
C ILE A 109 8.91 -0.67 7.53
N LYS A 110 8.86 -0.25 6.28
CA LYS A 110 8.20 0.98 5.86
C LYS A 110 7.08 0.69 4.86
N LEU A 111 6.05 1.51 4.91
CA LEU A 111 4.94 1.45 3.96
C LEU A 111 4.84 2.79 3.23
N LYS A 112 4.92 2.74 1.91
CA LYS A 112 4.61 3.91 1.09
C LYS A 112 3.11 3.90 0.83
N ILE A 113 2.44 4.99 1.22
CA ILE A 113 1.03 5.21 0.92
C ILE A 113 0.89 6.29 -0.14
N GLY A 114 -0.20 6.25 -0.86
CA GLY A 114 -0.51 7.24 -1.89
C GLY A 114 -1.85 7.90 -1.67
N VAL A 115 -1.94 9.16 -2.05
CA VAL A 115 -3.19 9.88 -2.17
C VAL A 115 -3.64 9.71 -3.61
N GLY A 116 -4.77 9.05 -3.81
CA GLY A 116 -5.23 8.66 -5.12
C GLY A 116 -6.62 9.15 -5.45
N LYS A 117 -6.83 9.40 -6.74
CA LYS A 117 -8.13 9.69 -7.32
C LYS A 117 -8.57 8.47 -8.12
N GLY A 118 -9.78 7.97 -7.87
CA GLY A 118 -10.32 6.85 -8.60
C GLY A 118 -10.39 7.12 -10.11
N ARG A 119 -9.93 6.17 -10.91
CA ARG A 119 -9.97 6.27 -12.37
C ARG A 119 -11.32 5.84 -12.90
N LYS A 120 -11.83 6.56 -13.89
CA LYS A 120 -13.00 6.14 -14.65
C LYS A 120 -12.60 4.95 -15.53
N LEU A 121 -13.56 4.12 -15.92
CA LEU A 121 -13.30 2.96 -16.76
C LEU A 121 -12.55 3.31 -18.06
N HIS A 122 -12.87 4.45 -18.66
CA HIS A 122 -12.19 4.95 -19.84
C HIS A 122 -10.69 5.19 -19.57
N ASP A 123 -10.35 5.86 -18.47
CA ASP A 123 -8.97 6.13 -18.08
C ASP A 123 -8.18 4.85 -17.83
N LYS A 124 -8.82 3.84 -17.25
CA LYS A 124 -8.20 2.52 -17.02
C LYS A 124 -7.82 1.84 -18.34
N ARG A 125 -8.71 1.88 -19.33
CA ARG A 125 -8.44 1.31 -20.66
C ARG A 125 -7.29 2.00 -21.37
N ASP A 126 -7.24 3.32 -21.33
CA ASP A 126 -6.17 4.10 -21.93
C ASP A 126 -4.83 3.80 -21.29
N ARG A 127 -4.79 3.64 -19.95
CA ARG A 127 -3.57 3.28 -19.24
C ARG A 127 -3.09 1.88 -19.59
N GLU A 128 -3.97 0.91 -19.76
CA GLU A 128 -3.62 -0.43 -20.22
C GLU A 128 -2.95 -0.40 -21.58
N LYS A 129 -3.51 0.32 -22.53
CA LYS A 129 -2.95 0.47 -23.88
C LYS A 129 -1.54 1.06 -23.84
N VAL A 130 -1.33 2.10 -23.04
CA VAL A 130 -0.01 2.72 -22.87
C VAL A 130 1.00 1.74 -22.27
N ASN A 131 0.59 0.98 -21.25
CA ASN A 131 1.48 0.00 -20.62
C ASN A 131 1.87 -1.13 -21.58
N ASP A 132 0.91 -1.64 -22.35
CA ASP A 132 1.15 -2.69 -23.35
C ASP A 132 2.11 -2.20 -24.44
N SER A 133 1.91 -0.99 -24.93
CA SER A 133 2.82 -0.37 -25.92
C SER A 133 4.25 -0.25 -25.38
N LYS A 134 4.41 0.17 -24.13
CA LYS A 134 5.73 0.25 -23.48
C LYS A 134 6.39 -1.11 -23.34
N ARG A 135 5.63 -2.15 -22.99
CA ARG A 135 6.13 -3.53 -22.92
C ARG A 135 6.60 -4.02 -24.27
N ASP A 136 5.84 -3.77 -25.31
CA ASP A 136 6.18 -4.18 -26.67
C ASP A 136 7.48 -3.52 -27.14
N VAL A 137 7.65 -2.23 -26.90
CA VAL A 137 8.88 -1.50 -27.19
C VAL A 137 10.06 -2.07 -26.40
N ALA A 138 9.89 -2.31 -25.11
CA ALA A 138 10.95 -2.88 -24.26
C ALA A 138 11.35 -4.28 -24.73
N ASN A 139 10.40 -5.11 -25.13
CA ASN A 139 10.65 -6.45 -25.65
C ASN A 139 11.39 -6.41 -26.99
N ALA A 140 11.01 -5.49 -27.88
CA ALA A 140 11.68 -5.29 -29.15
C ALA A 140 13.14 -4.87 -28.94
N LEU A 141 13.42 -3.97 -28.01
CA LEU A 141 14.77 -3.53 -27.67
C LEU A 141 15.63 -4.65 -27.07
N LYS A 142 15.05 -5.56 -26.31
CA LYS A 142 15.76 -6.71 -25.73
C LYS A 142 16.21 -7.74 -26.77
N ARG A 143 15.59 -7.77 -27.96
CA ARG A 143 15.93 -8.70 -29.05
C ARG A 143 17.11 -8.23 -29.87
N PHE A 144 17.53 -7.00 -29.69
CA PHE A 144 18.69 -6.41 -30.33
C PHE A 144 19.84 -6.26 -29.32
#